data_d715a488b2b218bd519b31f9d5457cbe
#
_entry.id   d715a488b2b218bd519b31f9d5457cbe
#
_cell.length_a   1.000
_cell.length_b   1.000
_cell.length_c   1.000
_cell.angle_alpha   90.00
_cell.angle_beta   90.00
_cell.angle_gamma   90.00
#
_symmetry.space_group_name_H-M   'P 1'
#
loop_
_entity.id
_entity.type
_entity.pdbx_description
1 polymer ?
#
loop_
_entity_poly.entity_id
_entity_poly.type
_entity_poly.pdbx_seq_one_letter_code
_entity_poly.pdbx_strand_id
1 'polypeptide(L)'
;MDWNDQLSKSLIWLGEAFAVSSIGLIITIYLLARFTAWGRLVRRISGEYFTPTRSVLPLAWLASIVLMTLFSVRLSILSSFWYNGFYSAMQKLDAKMFWYMLLIFAILATVYVVRALLSFYLRQAFLIRWRIWLTNRLMERWLRNQSYYRSQYVPDTVDNPDQRIQQDVESFVGTSLGLSMGLLDSVVSLFSFTIILWGLSGSLVVFGWTIPRAMVFIVYLYVVVSTVFAVRIGRPLIRLNFLNEQLSANFRYALIRLREYGESIAFYKGEAVERNNLLLRFGKVIQNLWAILFRSIKFQGFNFAVSQAAVVFPFIVQAPRLLSRQITLGDVMQTAQAFGQVESALSFFRTSYDDFAGYRAVVSRLAGFLDLTESAERLGSARIEHNAKQLAVRSLTVRTPANVVLVSDLSLELAPASSLLIRGRSGVGKTTLLRAMAGLWPYVEGTIVRPADRQSLFLPQKPYLPLGTLRSSLHYPGRPPRTDDQAAATLRRCHLEHLIARLDDEDDWARILSLGEQQRLAIGRVLLNCPQVVFLDEASSAMDEGLEHAMHRVLREALPTATLVSVGHRSTLRSFHSRELELVGEGKWRVHDLPAALSNSLAAGHTAIRS
;
A
#
# COMPACT_ATOMS: atom_id res chain seq x y z
N MET A 1 -20.71 21.71 43.45
CA MET A 1 -21.29 20.95 42.31
C MET A 1 -22.09 19.80 42.85
N ASP A 2 -23.32 19.63 42.44
CA ASP A 2 -24.15 18.47 42.82
C ASP A 2 -23.81 17.28 41.90
N TRP A 3 -23.17 16.25 42.44
CA TRP A 3 -22.74 15.08 41.69
C TRP A 3 -23.88 14.13 41.30
N ASN A 4 -25.02 14.18 42.05
CA ASN A 4 -26.20 13.35 41.76
C ASN A 4 -26.83 13.70 40.40
N ASP A 5 -26.73 14.97 40.00
CA ASP A 5 -27.30 15.51 38.77
C ASP A 5 -26.34 15.40 37.54
N GLN A 6 -25.11 14.98 37.80
CA GLN A 6 -24.08 14.98 36.73
C GLN A 6 -24.27 13.89 35.68
N LEU A 7 -24.95 12.79 36.04
CA LEU A 7 -25.23 11.72 35.09
C LEU A 7 -26.16 12.23 33.98
N SER A 8 -27.29 12.83 34.35
CA SER A 8 -28.26 13.39 33.40
C SER A 8 -27.68 14.53 32.57
N LYS A 9 -27.00 15.48 33.24
CA LYS A 9 -26.29 16.58 32.57
C LYS A 9 -25.20 16.10 31.59
N SER A 10 -24.52 15.00 31.93
CA SER A 10 -23.51 14.42 31.04
C SER A 10 -24.12 13.73 29.82
N LEU A 11 -25.26 13.07 29.96
CA LEU A 11 -25.96 12.45 28.82
C LEU A 11 -26.49 13.53 27.86
N ILE A 12 -27.09 14.60 28.38
CA ILE A 12 -27.57 15.73 27.56
C ILE A 12 -26.39 16.36 26.82
N TRP A 13 -25.30 16.70 27.53
CA TRP A 13 -24.11 17.28 26.94
C TRP A 13 -23.50 16.40 25.86
N LEU A 14 -23.42 15.07 26.08
CA LEU A 14 -22.93 14.12 25.08
C LEU A 14 -23.78 14.10 23.82
N GLY A 15 -25.12 14.13 23.98
CA GLY A 15 -26.06 14.20 22.86
C GLY A 15 -25.89 15.48 22.03
N GLU A 16 -25.86 16.64 22.69
CA GLU A 16 -25.64 17.93 22.05
C GLU A 16 -24.25 18.02 21.36
N ALA A 17 -23.20 17.66 22.11
CA ALA A 17 -21.84 17.67 21.58
C ALA A 17 -21.69 16.71 20.39
N PHE A 18 -22.33 15.53 20.44
CA PHE A 18 -22.31 14.56 19.35
C PHE A 18 -23.02 15.10 18.10
N ALA A 19 -24.19 15.72 18.26
CA ALA A 19 -24.94 16.31 17.14
C ALA A 19 -24.11 17.44 16.48
N VAL A 20 -23.64 18.40 17.28
CA VAL A 20 -22.84 19.54 16.78
C VAL A 20 -21.53 19.07 16.14
N SER A 21 -20.81 18.16 16.80
CA SER A 21 -19.53 17.65 16.28
C SER A 21 -19.70 16.83 15.01
N SER A 22 -20.75 16.01 14.92
CA SER A 22 -21.03 15.21 13.71
C SER A 22 -21.37 16.11 12.52
N ILE A 23 -22.20 17.12 12.73
CA ILE A 23 -22.52 18.13 11.70
C ILE A 23 -21.24 18.89 11.29
N GLY A 24 -20.46 19.35 12.26
CA GLY A 24 -19.19 20.05 12.01
C GLY A 24 -18.20 19.20 11.24
N LEU A 25 -18.07 17.90 11.58
CA LEU A 25 -17.20 16.96 10.88
C LEU A 25 -17.64 16.75 9.42
N ILE A 26 -18.94 16.54 9.20
CA ILE A 26 -19.51 16.38 7.85
C ILE A 26 -19.26 17.63 7.00
N ILE A 27 -19.52 18.81 7.55
CA ILE A 27 -19.27 20.08 6.86
C ILE A 27 -17.78 20.22 6.53
N THR A 28 -16.90 19.96 7.50
CA THR A 28 -15.46 20.06 7.32
C THR A 28 -14.97 19.11 6.23
N ILE A 29 -15.36 17.85 6.25
CA ILE A 29 -15.02 16.86 5.21
C ILE A 29 -15.54 17.30 3.84
N TYR A 30 -16.77 17.81 3.77
CA TYR A 30 -17.36 18.32 2.53
C TYR A 30 -16.57 19.51 1.97
N LEU A 31 -16.24 20.50 2.82
CA LEU A 31 -15.47 21.67 2.41
C LEU A 31 -14.05 21.29 1.96
N LEU A 32 -13.37 20.41 2.70
CA LEU A 32 -12.05 19.91 2.31
C LEU A 32 -12.10 19.17 0.98
N ALA A 33 -13.08 18.28 0.78
CA ALA A 33 -13.25 17.53 -0.46
C ALA A 33 -13.61 18.42 -1.66
N ARG A 34 -14.26 19.57 -1.43
CA ARG A 34 -14.65 20.49 -2.49
C ARG A 34 -13.56 21.52 -2.82
N PHE A 35 -12.95 22.12 -1.80
CA PHE A 35 -12.08 23.29 -1.98
C PHE A 35 -10.58 22.96 -1.96
N THR A 36 -10.16 21.81 -1.47
CA THR A 36 -8.73 21.46 -1.42
C THR A 36 -8.38 20.34 -2.39
N ALA A 37 -7.19 20.44 -3.01
CA ALA A 37 -6.70 19.39 -3.92
C ALA A 37 -6.53 18.05 -3.20
N TRP A 38 -5.90 18.05 -2.03
CA TRP A 38 -5.66 16.83 -1.25
C TRP A 38 -6.96 16.22 -0.69
N GLY A 39 -7.97 17.03 -0.32
CA GLY A 39 -9.27 16.52 0.11
C GLY A 39 -10.02 15.80 -1.01
N ARG A 40 -9.91 16.26 -2.26
CA ARG A 40 -10.45 15.54 -3.42
C ARG A 40 -9.76 14.18 -3.61
N LEU A 41 -8.44 14.12 -3.39
CA LEU A 41 -7.70 12.86 -3.46
C LEU A 41 -8.13 11.88 -2.36
N VAL A 42 -8.26 12.35 -1.12
CA VAL A 42 -8.77 11.52 0.00
C VAL A 42 -10.15 10.96 -0.32
N ARG A 43 -11.07 11.78 -0.85
CA ARG A 43 -12.40 11.34 -1.28
C ARG A 43 -12.32 10.26 -2.38
N ARG A 44 -11.43 10.40 -3.35
CA ARG A 44 -11.21 9.40 -4.42
C ARG A 44 -10.68 8.08 -3.87
N ILE A 45 -9.76 8.12 -2.90
CA ILE A 45 -9.15 6.93 -2.30
C ILE A 45 -10.16 6.16 -1.45
N SER A 46 -10.91 6.82 -0.56
CA SER A 46 -11.71 6.16 0.46
C SER A 46 -13.18 6.59 0.53
N GLY A 47 -13.64 7.51 -0.32
CA GLY A 47 -15.02 8.00 -0.28
C GLY A 47 -16.07 6.91 -0.43
N GLU A 48 -15.79 5.88 -1.22
CA GLU A 48 -16.71 4.73 -1.39
C GLU A 48 -16.88 3.90 -0.13
N TYR A 49 -15.90 3.85 0.77
CA TYR A 49 -15.99 3.14 2.05
C TYR A 49 -17.05 3.74 2.97
N PHE A 50 -17.24 5.05 2.91
CA PHE A 50 -18.18 5.81 3.72
C PHE A 50 -19.51 6.11 3.02
N THR A 51 -19.76 5.47 1.86
CA THR A 51 -21.01 5.72 1.12
C THR A 51 -22.15 4.89 1.72
N PRO A 52 -23.23 5.53 2.29
CA PRO A 52 -24.30 4.83 3.00
C PRO A 52 -25.05 3.81 2.14
N THR A 53 -25.14 4.04 0.84
CA THR A 53 -25.81 3.14 -0.11
C THR A 53 -25.14 1.77 -0.23
N ARG A 54 -23.85 1.65 0.11
CA ARG A 54 -23.11 0.37 0.10
C ARG A 54 -23.11 -0.31 1.47
N SER A 55 -22.85 0.46 2.53
CA SER A 55 -22.84 -0.06 3.91
C SER A 55 -22.96 1.07 4.93
N VAL A 56 -23.85 0.92 5.90
CA VAL A 56 -23.99 1.84 7.03
C VAL A 56 -22.96 1.51 8.13
N LEU A 57 -22.40 0.30 8.12
CA LEU A 57 -21.53 -0.20 9.18
C LEU A 57 -20.29 0.68 9.43
N PRO A 58 -19.51 1.15 8.42
CA PRO A 58 -18.37 2.03 8.64
C PRO A 58 -18.74 3.35 9.32
N LEU A 59 -19.90 3.91 8.97
CA LEU A 59 -20.41 5.13 9.59
C LEU A 59 -20.82 4.91 11.05
N ALA A 60 -21.44 3.77 11.38
CA ALA A 60 -21.80 3.41 12.75
C ALA A 60 -20.53 3.24 13.63
N TRP A 61 -19.48 2.62 13.11
CA TRP A 61 -18.19 2.53 13.81
C TRP A 61 -17.54 3.91 14.01
N LEU A 62 -17.55 4.75 12.99
CA LEU A 62 -17.03 6.12 13.11
C LEU A 62 -17.81 6.94 14.12
N ALA A 63 -19.14 6.87 14.10
CA ALA A 63 -20.02 7.52 15.08
C ALA A 63 -19.72 7.06 16.52
N SER A 64 -19.50 5.76 16.73
CA SER A 64 -19.12 5.22 18.03
C SER A 64 -17.77 5.74 18.51
N ILE A 65 -16.77 5.87 17.60
CA ILE A 65 -15.45 6.43 17.90
C ILE A 65 -15.56 7.92 18.25
N VAL A 66 -16.35 8.68 17.50
CA VAL A 66 -16.65 10.10 17.80
C VAL A 66 -17.29 10.23 19.19
N LEU A 67 -18.29 9.41 19.50
CA LEU A 67 -18.93 9.41 20.82
C LEU A 67 -17.93 9.11 21.95
N MET A 68 -17.05 8.10 21.78
CA MET A 68 -16.01 7.78 22.77
C MET A 68 -14.98 8.90 22.93
N THR A 69 -14.68 9.64 21.86
CA THR A 69 -13.79 10.82 21.91
C THR A 69 -14.44 11.95 22.71
N LEU A 70 -15.69 12.26 22.43
CA LEU A 70 -16.46 13.27 23.20
C LEU A 70 -16.63 12.88 24.66
N PHE A 71 -16.86 11.60 24.93
CA PHE A 71 -16.91 11.08 26.30
C PHE A 71 -15.59 11.28 27.04
N SER A 72 -14.43 11.18 26.34
CA SER A 72 -13.13 11.55 26.91
C SER A 72 -13.09 12.99 27.39
N VAL A 73 -13.52 13.92 26.55
CA VAL A 73 -13.55 15.35 26.89
C VAL A 73 -14.48 15.59 28.08
N ARG A 74 -15.66 14.95 28.10
CA ARG A 74 -16.59 15.08 29.25
C ARG A 74 -15.97 14.58 30.56
N LEU A 75 -15.28 13.43 30.54
CA LEU A 75 -14.57 12.94 31.72
C LEU A 75 -13.48 13.90 32.18
N SER A 76 -12.75 14.53 31.27
CA SER A 76 -11.75 15.55 31.59
C SER A 76 -12.39 16.78 32.25
N ILE A 77 -13.58 17.21 31.78
CA ILE A 77 -14.36 18.28 32.43
C ILE A 77 -14.77 17.88 33.85
N LEU A 78 -15.31 16.66 34.02
CA LEU A 78 -15.71 16.17 35.36
C LEU A 78 -14.52 16.06 36.30
N SER A 79 -13.36 15.60 35.81
CA SER A 79 -12.11 15.57 36.57
C SER A 79 -11.67 16.96 37.01
N SER A 80 -11.85 17.99 36.17
CA SER A 80 -11.57 19.39 36.51
C SER A 80 -12.42 19.86 37.72
N PHE A 81 -13.69 19.54 37.75
CA PHE A 81 -14.54 19.85 38.88
C PHE A 81 -14.22 19.02 40.13
N TRP A 82 -13.81 17.77 39.94
CA TRP A 82 -13.33 16.93 41.02
C TRP A 82 -12.09 17.54 41.71
N TYR A 83 -11.08 17.99 40.92
CA TYR A 83 -9.93 18.71 41.47
C TYR A 83 -10.34 19.89 42.34
N ASN A 84 -11.27 20.71 41.88
CA ASN A 84 -11.77 21.83 42.65
C ASN A 84 -12.35 21.35 43.99
N GLY A 85 -13.29 20.40 43.97
CA GLY A 85 -13.95 19.88 45.19
C GLY A 85 -12.97 19.22 46.17
N PHE A 86 -12.05 18.40 45.67
CA PHE A 86 -11.08 17.67 46.47
C PHE A 86 -10.11 18.60 47.21
N TYR A 87 -9.44 19.50 46.48
CA TYR A 87 -8.47 20.43 47.09
C TYR A 87 -9.14 21.48 47.98
N SER A 88 -10.38 21.87 47.67
CA SER A 88 -11.13 22.74 48.56
C SER A 88 -11.55 22.06 49.90
N ALA A 89 -11.90 20.75 49.86
CA ALA A 89 -12.17 19.96 51.05
C ALA A 89 -10.92 19.80 51.91
N MET A 90 -9.75 19.55 51.30
CA MET A 90 -8.45 19.50 52.00
C MET A 90 -8.13 20.83 52.69
N GLN A 91 -8.29 21.96 51.97
CA GLN A 91 -8.00 23.28 52.52
C GLN A 91 -8.92 23.62 53.72
N LYS A 92 -10.18 23.16 53.68
CA LYS A 92 -11.16 23.39 54.75
C LYS A 92 -11.09 22.34 55.86
N LEU A 93 -10.21 21.31 55.74
CA LEU A 93 -10.11 20.18 56.67
C LEU A 93 -11.43 19.43 56.85
N ASP A 94 -12.29 19.39 55.83
CA ASP A 94 -13.60 18.70 55.83
C ASP A 94 -13.38 17.20 55.51
N ALA A 95 -13.25 16.40 56.56
CA ALA A 95 -13.02 14.97 56.43
C ALA A 95 -14.16 14.24 55.72
N LYS A 96 -15.44 14.64 55.90
CA LYS A 96 -16.58 14.01 55.27
C LYS A 96 -16.56 14.23 53.77
N MET A 97 -16.35 15.47 53.34
CA MET A 97 -16.23 15.83 51.95
C MET A 97 -15.00 15.22 51.27
N PHE A 98 -13.86 15.09 51.98
CA PHE A 98 -12.67 14.45 51.51
C PHE A 98 -12.90 12.98 51.12
N TRP A 99 -13.50 12.16 52.00
CA TRP A 99 -13.80 10.76 51.70
C TRP A 99 -14.82 10.60 50.58
N TYR A 100 -15.81 11.50 50.56
CA TYR A 100 -16.79 11.55 49.46
C TYR A 100 -16.11 11.83 48.10
N MET A 101 -15.16 12.76 48.03
CA MET A 101 -14.41 13.05 46.80
C MET A 101 -13.53 11.88 46.38
N LEU A 102 -12.95 11.11 47.29
CA LEU A 102 -12.19 9.88 46.98
C LEU A 102 -13.11 8.81 46.33
N LEU A 103 -14.33 8.66 46.83
CA LEU A 103 -15.33 7.77 46.22
C LEU A 103 -15.67 8.21 44.78
N ILE A 104 -15.90 9.50 44.57
CA ILE A 104 -16.14 10.07 43.24
C ILE A 104 -14.95 9.81 42.30
N PHE A 105 -13.73 9.97 42.81
CA PHE A 105 -12.52 9.65 42.03
C PHE A 105 -12.49 8.18 41.59
N ALA A 106 -12.75 7.25 42.51
CA ALA A 106 -12.78 5.82 42.19
C ALA A 106 -13.77 5.50 41.08
N ILE A 107 -14.97 6.12 41.12
CA ILE A 107 -15.98 5.98 40.07
C ILE A 107 -15.45 6.56 38.73
N LEU A 108 -14.98 7.81 38.73
CA LEU A 108 -14.46 8.46 37.55
C LEU A 108 -13.28 7.70 36.92
N ALA A 109 -12.35 7.19 37.76
CA ALA A 109 -11.21 6.40 37.31
C ALA A 109 -11.65 5.08 36.67
N THR A 110 -12.60 4.38 37.28
CA THR A 110 -13.15 3.14 36.71
C THR A 110 -13.81 3.38 35.37
N VAL A 111 -14.67 4.40 35.26
CA VAL A 111 -15.32 4.79 34.00
C VAL A 111 -14.29 5.19 32.95
N TYR A 112 -13.24 5.91 33.33
CA TYR A 112 -12.14 6.29 32.44
C TYR A 112 -11.44 5.06 31.86
N VAL A 113 -11.07 4.06 32.72
CA VAL A 113 -10.39 2.84 32.28
C VAL A 113 -11.28 2.03 31.32
N VAL A 114 -12.54 1.79 31.68
CA VAL A 114 -13.49 1.05 30.83
C VAL A 114 -13.66 1.74 29.48
N ARG A 115 -13.89 3.05 29.49
CA ARG A 115 -13.99 3.85 28.27
C ARG A 115 -12.69 3.78 27.43
N ALA A 116 -11.52 3.88 28.07
CA ALA A 116 -10.25 3.86 27.37
C ALA A 116 -10.01 2.53 26.64
N LEU A 117 -10.29 1.40 27.30
CA LEU A 117 -10.20 0.07 26.71
C LEU A 117 -11.20 -0.11 25.55
N LEU A 118 -12.46 0.32 25.75
CA LEU A 118 -13.46 0.25 24.72
C LEU A 118 -13.10 1.13 23.51
N SER A 119 -12.65 2.35 23.75
CA SER A 119 -12.19 3.26 22.69
C SER A 119 -11.00 2.68 21.92
N PHE A 120 -10.03 2.07 22.62
CA PHE A 120 -8.91 1.39 21.99
C PHE A 120 -9.38 0.25 21.07
N TYR A 121 -10.26 -0.63 21.59
CA TYR A 121 -10.82 -1.72 20.79
C TYR A 121 -11.56 -1.21 19.53
N LEU A 122 -12.45 -0.24 19.70
CA LEU A 122 -13.24 0.31 18.59
C LEU A 122 -12.34 0.94 17.51
N ARG A 123 -11.32 1.70 17.92
CA ARG A 123 -10.36 2.31 16.99
C ARG A 123 -9.57 1.24 16.23
N GLN A 124 -9.00 0.25 16.92
CA GLN A 124 -8.20 -0.80 16.27
C GLN A 124 -9.05 -1.66 15.33
N ALA A 125 -10.23 -2.08 15.76
CA ALA A 125 -11.13 -2.87 14.93
C ALA A 125 -11.57 -2.10 13.66
N PHE A 126 -11.81 -0.79 13.79
CA PHE A 126 -12.15 0.07 12.66
C PHE A 126 -10.97 0.21 11.67
N LEU A 127 -9.75 0.44 12.18
CA LEU A 127 -8.53 0.54 11.37
C LEU A 127 -8.29 -0.76 10.57
N ILE A 128 -8.41 -1.91 11.22
CA ILE A 128 -8.25 -3.23 10.57
C ILE A 128 -9.27 -3.40 9.44
N ARG A 129 -10.55 -3.11 9.68
CA ARG A 129 -11.61 -3.26 8.67
C ARG A 129 -11.42 -2.31 7.49
N TRP A 130 -11.06 -1.05 7.75
CA TRP A 130 -10.81 -0.07 6.70
C TRP A 130 -9.57 -0.44 5.88
N ARG A 131 -8.50 -0.90 6.54
CA ARG A 131 -7.28 -1.41 5.87
C ARG A 131 -7.61 -2.61 4.96
N ILE A 132 -8.38 -3.59 5.44
CA ILE A 132 -8.79 -4.75 4.62
C ILE A 132 -9.52 -4.29 3.37
N TRP A 133 -10.51 -3.40 3.52
CA TRP A 133 -11.27 -2.89 2.39
C TRP A 133 -10.39 -2.16 1.36
N LEU A 134 -9.53 -1.25 1.82
CA LEU A 134 -8.69 -0.44 0.93
C LEU A 134 -7.63 -1.30 0.23
N THR A 135 -6.99 -2.22 0.96
CA THR A 135 -6.01 -3.15 0.40
C THR A 135 -6.62 -4.03 -0.70
N ASN A 136 -7.79 -4.62 -0.43
CA ASN A 136 -8.49 -5.45 -1.42
C ASN A 136 -8.85 -4.64 -2.67
N ARG A 137 -9.36 -3.42 -2.50
CA ARG A 137 -9.68 -2.52 -3.61
C ARG A 137 -8.47 -2.17 -4.48
N LEU A 138 -7.33 -1.86 -3.85
CA LEU A 138 -6.11 -1.53 -4.60
C LEU A 138 -5.52 -2.76 -5.31
N MET A 139 -5.51 -3.93 -4.65
CA MET A 139 -5.09 -5.19 -5.28
C MET A 139 -5.97 -5.55 -6.46
N GLU A 140 -7.31 -5.44 -6.32
CA GLU A 140 -8.24 -5.71 -7.40
C GLU A 140 -7.99 -4.80 -8.62
N ARG A 141 -7.80 -3.48 -8.41
CA ARG A 141 -7.47 -2.55 -9.48
C ARG A 141 -6.11 -2.84 -10.12
N TRP A 142 -5.12 -3.18 -9.31
CA TRP A 142 -3.77 -3.48 -9.80
C TRP A 142 -3.72 -4.74 -10.65
N LEU A 143 -4.49 -5.78 -10.28
CA LEU A 143 -4.57 -7.04 -11.03
C LEU A 143 -5.52 -6.96 -12.24
N ARG A 144 -6.49 -6.05 -12.21
CA ARG A 144 -7.48 -5.90 -13.26
C ARG A 144 -6.82 -5.54 -14.60
N ASN A 145 -7.25 -6.18 -15.69
CA ASN A 145 -6.75 -5.94 -17.05
C ASN A 145 -5.22 -5.94 -17.14
N GLN A 146 -4.55 -6.72 -16.28
CA GLN A 146 -3.09 -6.83 -16.25
C GLN A 146 -2.39 -5.47 -16.00
N SER A 147 -3.02 -4.56 -15.26
CA SER A 147 -2.48 -3.22 -15.00
C SER A 147 -1.10 -3.26 -14.34
N TYR A 148 -0.81 -4.29 -13.51
CA TYR A 148 0.52 -4.53 -12.92
C TYR A 148 1.63 -4.71 -13.96
N TYR A 149 1.31 -5.27 -15.13
CA TYR A 149 2.24 -5.45 -16.23
C TYR A 149 2.25 -4.24 -17.16
N ARG A 150 1.07 -3.72 -17.52
CA ARG A 150 0.91 -2.61 -18.47
C ARG A 150 1.43 -1.29 -17.92
N SER A 151 1.46 -1.12 -16.60
CA SER A 151 1.98 0.08 -15.92
C SER A 151 3.45 0.38 -16.26
N GLN A 152 4.27 -0.62 -16.59
CA GLN A 152 5.67 -0.41 -17.00
C GLN A 152 5.82 0.38 -18.32
N TYR A 153 4.74 0.51 -19.10
CA TYR A 153 4.71 1.26 -20.36
C TYR A 153 4.07 2.65 -20.22
N VAL A 154 3.61 3.01 -19.02
CA VAL A 154 3.10 4.36 -18.73
C VAL A 154 4.27 5.28 -18.43
N PRO A 155 4.37 6.47 -19.08
CA PRO A 155 5.34 7.49 -18.67
C PRO A 155 5.12 7.90 -17.21
N ASP A 156 6.16 8.32 -16.50
CA ASP A 156 6.10 8.76 -15.09
C ASP A 156 5.57 7.66 -14.13
N THR A 157 6.17 6.48 -14.19
CA THR A 157 5.79 5.36 -13.34
C THR A 157 5.94 5.69 -11.85
N VAL A 158 4.90 5.40 -11.08
CA VAL A 158 4.96 5.43 -9.61
C VAL A 158 5.93 4.34 -9.15
N ASP A 159 6.92 4.74 -8.37
CA ASP A 159 7.89 3.82 -7.78
C ASP A 159 7.23 2.89 -6.76
N ASN A 160 7.61 1.62 -6.79
CA ASN A 160 7.27 0.58 -5.80
C ASN A 160 5.76 0.42 -5.50
N PRO A 161 4.94 -0.12 -6.42
CA PRO A 161 3.50 -0.37 -6.20
C PRO A 161 3.20 -1.24 -4.97
N ASP A 162 4.09 -2.17 -4.62
CA ASP A 162 4.05 -3.04 -3.45
C ASP A 162 4.05 -2.25 -2.14
N GLN A 163 4.91 -1.23 -2.02
CA GLN A 163 4.93 -0.33 -0.85
C GLN A 163 3.65 0.50 -0.74
N ARG A 164 3.03 0.87 -1.88
CA ARG A 164 1.75 1.62 -1.88
C ARG A 164 0.66 0.78 -1.23
N ILE A 165 0.57 -0.51 -1.58
CA ILE A 165 -0.45 -1.42 -1.05
C ILE A 165 -0.15 -1.80 0.41
N GLN A 166 1.13 -2.05 0.78
CA GLN A 166 1.49 -2.52 2.10
C GLN A 166 1.59 -1.38 3.12
N GLN A 167 2.43 -0.36 2.88
CA GLN A 167 2.81 0.66 3.85
C GLN A 167 1.94 1.91 3.77
N ASP A 168 1.70 2.41 2.54
CA ASP A 168 0.95 3.66 2.38
C ASP A 168 -0.52 3.49 2.76
N VAL A 169 -1.13 2.33 2.51
CA VAL A 169 -2.50 2.03 2.98
C VAL A 169 -2.58 2.07 4.51
N GLU A 170 -1.64 1.43 5.21
CA GLU A 170 -1.59 1.44 6.68
C GLU A 170 -1.43 2.84 7.23
N SER A 171 -0.45 3.59 6.70
CA SER A 171 -0.20 4.97 7.08
C SER A 171 -1.40 5.88 6.79
N PHE A 172 -2.05 5.72 5.62
CA PHE A 172 -3.22 6.49 5.23
C PHE A 172 -4.38 6.30 6.21
N VAL A 173 -4.74 5.04 6.50
CA VAL A 173 -5.86 4.70 7.38
C VAL A 173 -5.59 5.18 8.80
N GLY A 174 -4.39 4.88 9.35
CA GLY A 174 -3.99 5.26 10.70
C GLY A 174 -3.96 6.77 10.90
N THR A 175 -3.28 7.48 10.02
CA THR A 175 -3.13 8.94 10.13
C THR A 175 -4.44 9.68 9.84
N SER A 176 -5.29 9.19 8.91
CA SER A 176 -6.61 9.78 8.66
C SER A 176 -7.47 9.78 9.92
N LEU A 177 -7.57 8.63 10.61
CA LEU A 177 -8.34 8.52 11.84
C LEU A 177 -7.69 9.33 12.97
N GLY A 178 -6.36 9.24 13.12
CA GLY A 178 -5.61 9.95 14.15
C GLY A 178 -5.78 11.46 14.08
N LEU A 179 -5.54 12.05 12.90
CA LEU A 179 -5.68 13.50 12.69
C LEU A 179 -7.14 13.96 12.84
N SER A 180 -8.11 13.19 12.32
CA SER A 180 -9.53 13.55 12.43
C SER A 180 -10.03 13.54 13.87
N MET A 181 -9.69 12.50 14.64
CA MET A 181 -10.11 12.38 16.04
C MET A 181 -9.32 13.33 16.96
N GLY A 182 -8.03 13.54 16.68
CA GLY A 182 -7.21 14.52 17.39
C GLY A 182 -7.72 15.96 17.18
N LEU A 183 -8.08 16.33 15.96
CA LEU A 183 -8.69 17.63 15.67
C LEU A 183 -10.03 17.80 16.39
N LEU A 184 -10.89 16.78 16.36
CA LEU A 184 -12.18 16.79 17.06
C LEU A 184 -11.99 16.99 18.56
N ASP A 185 -11.12 16.20 19.19
CA ASP A 185 -10.80 16.30 20.62
C ASP A 185 -10.28 17.69 20.97
N SER A 186 -9.35 18.21 20.18
CA SER A 186 -8.76 19.52 20.40
C SER A 186 -9.77 20.66 20.27
N VAL A 187 -10.65 20.63 19.26
CA VAL A 187 -11.66 21.66 19.08
C VAL A 187 -12.67 21.65 20.23
N VAL A 188 -13.21 20.48 20.59
CA VAL A 188 -14.20 20.37 21.66
C VAL A 188 -13.59 20.70 23.02
N SER A 189 -12.37 20.23 23.31
CA SER A 189 -11.61 20.59 24.52
C SER A 189 -11.34 22.08 24.60
N LEU A 190 -10.91 22.71 23.50
CA LEU A 190 -10.65 24.13 23.44
C LEU A 190 -11.87 24.94 23.86
N PHE A 191 -13.05 24.68 23.26
CA PHE A 191 -14.27 25.41 23.60
C PHE A 191 -14.67 25.15 25.05
N SER A 192 -14.70 23.89 25.48
CA SER A 192 -15.16 23.49 26.81
C SER A 192 -14.29 24.09 27.93
N PHE A 193 -12.97 23.97 27.80
CA PHE A 193 -12.03 24.47 28.82
C PHE A 193 -11.83 25.97 28.74
N THR A 194 -11.99 26.61 27.58
CA THR A 194 -12.03 28.08 27.52
C THR A 194 -13.21 28.65 28.30
N ILE A 195 -14.41 28.02 28.24
CA ILE A 195 -15.59 28.43 29.02
C ILE A 195 -15.30 28.27 30.53
N ILE A 196 -14.72 27.15 30.95
CA ILE A 196 -14.32 26.91 32.34
C ILE A 196 -13.30 27.95 32.80
N LEU A 197 -12.24 28.16 32.00
CA LEU A 197 -11.20 29.14 32.32
C LEU A 197 -11.74 30.56 32.38
N TRP A 198 -12.71 30.90 31.52
CA TRP A 198 -13.38 32.20 31.52
C TRP A 198 -14.18 32.44 32.83
N GLY A 199 -14.80 31.38 33.38
CA GLY A 199 -15.50 31.47 34.67
C GLY A 199 -14.58 31.59 35.89
N LEU A 200 -13.40 30.92 35.84
CA LEU A 200 -12.42 30.92 36.93
C LEU A 200 -11.44 32.11 36.88
N SER A 201 -11.29 32.72 35.70
CA SER A 201 -10.35 33.80 35.50
C SER A 201 -10.82 35.09 36.16
N GLY A 202 -9.98 35.59 37.07
CA GLY A 202 -10.22 36.89 37.69
C GLY A 202 -9.56 38.03 36.91
N SER A 203 -9.71 39.27 37.44
CA SER A 203 -8.94 40.40 36.97
C SER A 203 -7.50 40.34 37.44
N LEU A 204 -6.55 40.69 36.56
CA LEU A 204 -5.14 40.86 36.87
C LEU A 204 -4.79 42.34 36.73
N VAL A 205 -4.15 42.89 37.77
CA VAL A 205 -3.64 44.25 37.73
C VAL A 205 -2.16 44.21 37.34
N VAL A 206 -1.81 44.74 36.18
CA VAL A 206 -0.42 44.84 35.67
C VAL A 206 -0.15 46.31 35.36
N PHE A 207 0.86 46.90 36.03
CA PHE A 207 1.24 48.31 35.85
C PHE A 207 0.06 49.29 35.97
N GLY A 208 -0.89 49.04 36.90
CA GLY A 208 -2.06 49.90 37.09
C GLY A 208 -3.24 49.66 36.14
N TRP A 209 -3.10 48.77 35.16
CA TRP A 209 -4.17 48.39 34.24
C TRP A 209 -4.86 47.11 34.75
N THR A 210 -6.17 47.16 34.86
CA THR A 210 -7.00 45.97 35.23
C THR A 210 -7.42 45.25 33.97
N ILE A 211 -6.84 44.06 33.75
CA ILE A 211 -7.21 43.17 32.65
C ILE A 211 -8.26 42.19 33.16
N PRO A 212 -9.56 42.32 32.77
CA PRO A 212 -10.57 41.36 33.18
C PRO A 212 -10.31 40.01 32.52
N ARG A 213 -10.52 38.93 33.26
CA ARG A 213 -10.38 37.54 32.75
C ARG A 213 -9.02 37.26 32.09
N ALA A 214 -7.97 37.77 32.68
CA ALA A 214 -6.61 37.79 32.14
C ALA A 214 -6.07 36.43 31.75
N MET A 215 -6.42 35.34 32.48
CA MET A 215 -5.90 34.00 32.21
C MET A 215 -6.25 33.47 30.81
N VAL A 216 -7.42 33.80 30.30
CA VAL A 216 -7.82 33.39 28.95
C VAL A 216 -6.93 34.06 27.90
N PHE A 217 -6.75 35.39 27.98
CA PHE A 217 -5.89 36.11 27.02
C PHE A 217 -4.43 35.65 27.11
N ILE A 218 -3.95 35.38 28.32
CA ILE A 218 -2.58 34.95 28.57
C ILE A 218 -2.32 33.57 27.95
N VAL A 219 -3.23 32.57 28.07
CA VAL A 219 -3.00 31.25 27.48
C VAL A 219 -2.97 31.33 25.96
N TYR A 220 -3.86 32.12 25.34
CA TYR A 220 -3.84 32.30 23.88
C TYR A 220 -2.56 32.99 23.41
N LEU A 221 -2.15 34.10 24.06
CA LEU A 221 -0.90 34.77 23.75
C LEU A 221 0.31 33.86 23.93
N TYR A 222 0.35 33.11 25.05
CA TYR A 222 1.41 32.15 25.38
C TYR A 222 1.56 31.09 24.27
N VAL A 223 0.46 30.50 23.82
CA VAL A 223 0.50 29.48 22.76
C VAL A 223 0.89 30.08 21.41
N VAL A 224 0.42 31.27 21.06
CA VAL A 224 0.83 31.93 19.82
C VAL A 224 2.34 32.19 19.82
N VAL A 225 2.87 32.79 20.89
CA VAL A 225 4.30 33.08 21.02
C VAL A 225 5.13 31.78 20.99
N SER A 226 4.77 30.80 21.80
CA SER A 226 5.49 29.51 21.85
C SER A 226 5.44 28.77 20.51
N THR A 227 4.32 28.83 19.77
CA THR A 227 4.18 28.23 18.45
C THR A 227 5.07 28.90 17.41
N VAL A 228 5.13 30.24 17.37
CA VAL A 228 6.02 30.99 16.47
C VAL A 228 7.49 30.58 16.69
N PHE A 229 7.94 30.51 17.95
CA PHE A 229 9.31 30.09 18.27
C PHE A 229 9.54 28.62 17.93
N ALA A 230 8.59 27.72 18.25
CA ALA A 230 8.70 26.30 17.93
C ALA A 230 8.84 26.06 16.41
N VAL A 231 8.01 26.71 15.59
CA VAL A 231 8.10 26.62 14.12
C VAL A 231 9.46 27.14 13.63
N ARG A 232 9.94 28.25 14.16
CA ARG A 232 11.24 28.82 13.75
C ARG A 232 12.42 27.88 14.12
N ILE A 233 12.37 27.25 15.28
CA ILE A 233 13.38 26.29 15.72
C ILE A 233 13.24 24.95 14.99
N GLY A 234 12.02 24.46 14.77
CA GLY A 234 11.75 23.14 14.19
C GLY A 234 11.88 23.07 12.67
N ARG A 235 11.66 24.18 11.96
CA ARG A 235 11.66 24.21 10.47
C ARG A 235 12.85 23.50 9.80
N PRO A 236 14.12 23.62 10.27
CA PRO A 236 15.24 22.89 9.66
C PRO A 236 15.16 21.36 9.79
N LEU A 237 14.42 20.82 10.79
CA LEU A 237 14.26 19.38 10.95
C LEU A 237 13.56 18.74 9.74
N ILE A 238 12.59 19.44 9.14
CA ILE A 238 11.87 18.96 7.96
C ILE A 238 12.86 18.65 6.82
N ARG A 239 13.79 19.57 6.56
CA ARG A 239 14.81 19.38 5.52
C ARG A 239 15.78 18.25 5.87
N LEU A 240 16.20 18.16 7.12
CA LEU A 240 17.12 17.11 7.59
C LEU A 240 16.46 15.73 7.53
N ASN A 241 15.19 15.61 7.90
CA ASN A 241 14.43 14.37 7.79
C ASN A 241 14.26 13.93 6.33
N PHE A 242 13.92 14.87 5.43
CA PHE A 242 13.84 14.58 4.00
C PHE A 242 15.19 14.06 3.44
N LEU A 243 16.29 14.72 3.83
CA LEU A 243 17.64 14.29 3.44
C LEU A 243 17.97 12.91 4.01
N ASN A 244 17.52 12.61 5.24
CA ASN A 244 17.71 11.29 5.86
C ASN A 244 17.03 10.17 5.06
N GLU A 245 15.80 10.37 4.62
CA GLU A 245 15.08 9.42 3.77
C GLU A 245 15.83 9.19 2.45
N GLN A 246 16.29 10.25 1.80
CA GLN A 246 17.05 10.15 0.55
C GLN A 246 18.38 9.39 0.74
N LEU A 247 19.14 9.71 1.78
CA LEU A 247 20.42 9.04 2.06
C LEU A 247 20.23 7.57 2.44
N SER A 248 19.18 7.27 3.24
CA SER A 248 18.83 5.90 3.63
C SER A 248 18.37 5.07 2.43
N ALA A 249 17.59 5.66 1.51
CA ALA A 249 17.20 5.01 0.27
C ALA A 249 18.42 4.69 -0.61
N ASN A 250 19.37 5.62 -0.76
CA ASN A 250 20.61 5.42 -1.51
C ASN A 250 21.49 4.32 -0.90
N PHE A 251 21.56 4.23 0.42
CA PHE A 251 22.30 3.17 1.11
C PHE A 251 21.62 1.81 0.92
N ARG A 252 20.29 1.75 1.09
CA ARG A 252 19.50 0.53 0.87
C ARG A 252 19.64 0.02 -0.56
N TYR A 253 19.58 0.91 -1.55
CA TYR A 253 19.79 0.55 -2.96
C TYR A 253 21.16 -0.09 -3.19
N ALA A 254 22.22 0.45 -2.58
CA ALA A 254 23.56 -0.13 -2.68
C ALA A 254 23.64 -1.53 -2.06
N LEU A 255 22.96 -1.77 -0.91
CA LEU A 255 22.88 -3.09 -0.29
C LEU A 255 22.09 -4.10 -1.13
N ILE A 256 20.97 -3.68 -1.74
CA ILE A 256 20.19 -4.52 -2.65
C ILE A 256 21.06 -4.93 -3.85
N ARG A 257 21.77 -3.97 -4.43
CA ARG A 257 22.66 -4.23 -5.57
C ARG A 257 23.79 -5.21 -5.21
N LEU A 258 24.41 -5.07 -4.03
CA LEU A 258 25.40 -6.03 -3.53
C LEU A 258 24.80 -7.45 -3.46
N ARG A 259 23.59 -7.60 -2.94
CA ARG A 259 22.90 -8.89 -2.84
C ARG A 259 22.57 -9.47 -4.22
N GLU A 260 22.14 -8.64 -5.16
CA GLU A 260 21.74 -9.04 -6.50
C GLU A 260 22.94 -9.54 -7.32
N TYR A 261 24.09 -8.88 -7.19
CA TYR A 261 25.32 -9.20 -7.92
C TYR A 261 26.36 -9.92 -7.06
N GLY A 262 25.94 -10.55 -5.95
CA GLY A 262 26.84 -11.15 -4.95
C GLY A 262 27.80 -12.18 -5.55
N GLU A 263 27.34 -13.05 -6.44
CA GLU A 263 28.18 -14.03 -7.14
C GLU A 263 29.27 -13.36 -8.01
N SER A 264 28.88 -12.37 -8.79
CA SER A 264 29.84 -11.62 -9.63
C SER A 264 30.88 -10.89 -8.80
N ILE A 265 30.47 -10.26 -7.69
CA ILE A 265 31.39 -9.57 -6.77
C ILE A 265 32.36 -10.56 -6.14
N ALA A 266 31.89 -11.74 -5.73
CA ALA A 266 32.73 -12.81 -5.19
C ALA A 266 33.75 -13.32 -6.22
N PHE A 267 33.38 -13.50 -7.49
CA PHE A 267 34.29 -13.86 -8.56
C PHE A 267 35.39 -12.81 -8.80
N TYR A 268 35.03 -11.53 -8.70
CA TYR A 268 36.01 -10.43 -8.84
C TYR A 268 36.80 -10.15 -7.56
N LYS A 269 36.46 -10.80 -6.42
CA LYS A 269 37.04 -10.52 -5.10
C LYS A 269 36.94 -9.04 -4.72
N GLY A 270 35.75 -8.46 -5.02
CA GLY A 270 35.48 -7.02 -4.91
C GLY A 270 35.03 -6.54 -3.52
N GLU A 271 35.05 -7.39 -2.49
CA GLU A 271 34.47 -7.12 -1.17
C GLU A 271 35.03 -5.85 -0.51
N ALA A 272 36.35 -5.62 -0.66
CA ALA A 272 37.00 -4.46 -0.06
C ALA A 272 36.52 -3.13 -0.69
N VAL A 273 36.30 -3.13 -2.01
CA VAL A 273 35.81 -1.96 -2.75
C VAL A 273 34.35 -1.69 -2.38
N GLU A 274 33.52 -2.73 -2.39
CA GLU A 274 32.09 -2.60 -2.05
C GLU A 274 31.91 -2.18 -0.59
N ARG A 275 32.71 -2.73 0.33
CA ARG A 275 32.72 -2.29 1.75
C ARG A 275 32.98 -0.80 1.88
N ASN A 276 34.00 -0.28 1.18
CA ASN A 276 34.33 1.14 1.25
C ASN A 276 33.21 2.01 0.66
N ASN A 277 32.61 1.61 -0.46
CA ASN A 277 31.46 2.28 -1.06
C ASN A 277 30.25 2.32 -0.11
N LEU A 278 29.94 1.22 0.56
CA LEU A 278 28.88 1.13 1.54
C LEU A 278 29.15 2.00 2.77
N LEU A 279 30.37 1.97 3.30
CA LEU A 279 30.77 2.80 4.45
C LEU A 279 30.71 4.30 4.13
N LEU A 280 31.11 4.73 2.94
CA LEU A 280 30.97 6.12 2.49
C LEU A 280 29.50 6.57 2.44
N ARG A 281 28.59 5.72 1.92
CA ARG A 281 27.15 6.02 1.88
C ARG A 281 26.55 6.02 3.28
N PHE A 282 26.89 5.04 4.11
CA PHE A 282 26.47 4.94 5.49
C PHE A 282 26.97 6.13 6.33
N GLY A 283 28.23 6.54 6.15
CA GLY A 283 28.81 7.72 6.80
C GLY A 283 28.00 9.00 6.59
N LYS A 284 27.46 9.20 5.37
CA LYS A 284 26.56 10.34 5.08
C LYS A 284 25.23 10.25 5.86
N VAL A 285 24.66 9.04 5.99
CA VAL A 285 23.46 8.82 6.83
C VAL A 285 23.75 9.18 8.27
N ILE A 286 24.85 8.69 8.83
CA ILE A 286 25.26 8.95 10.22
C ILE A 286 25.52 10.45 10.45
N GLN A 287 26.23 11.11 9.55
CA GLN A 287 26.46 12.56 9.64
C GLN A 287 25.15 13.36 9.71
N ASN A 288 24.18 12.99 8.87
CA ASN A 288 22.87 13.64 8.88
C ASN A 288 22.06 13.31 10.14
N LEU A 289 22.15 12.08 10.67
CA LEU A 289 21.52 11.71 11.94
C LEU A 289 22.06 12.53 13.12
N TRP A 290 23.36 12.80 13.16
CA TRP A 290 23.93 13.72 14.16
C TRP A 290 23.39 15.16 14.01
N ALA A 291 23.23 15.64 12.79
CA ALA A 291 22.63 16.95 12.54
C ALA A 291 21.15 17.01 13.00
N ILE A 292 20.38 15.96 12.74
CA ILE A 292 19.01 15.79 13.26
C ILE A 292 19.01 15.78 14.78
N LEU A 293 19.88 14.98 15.44
CA LEU A 293 19.98 14.88 16.89
C LEU A 293 20.22 16.26 17.54
N PHE A 294 21.25 16.99 17.11
CA PHE A 294 21.56 18.30 17.67
C PHE A 294 20.43 19.31 17.45
N ARG A 295 19.74 19.24 16.32
CA ARG A 295 18.58 20.10 16.08
C ARG A 295 17.38 19.69 16.91
N SER A 296 17.15 18.41 17.07
CA SER A 296 16.08 17.86 17.90
C SER A 296 16.27 18.23 19.38
N ILE A 297 17.51 18.19 19.90
CA ILE A 297 17.80 18.63 21.28
C ILE A 297 17.40 20.10 21.49
N LYS A 298 17.70 20.99 20.53
CA LYS A 298 17.31 22.40 20.62
C LYS A 298 15.79 22.57 20.59
N PHE A 299 15.11 21.82 19.72
CA PHE A 299 13.65 21.86 19.59
C PHE A 299 12.96 21.26 20.82
N GLN A 300 13.40 20.09 21.29
CA GLN A 300 12.82 19.44 22.46
C GLN A 300 13.11 20.22 23.74
N GLY A 301 14.34 20.74 23.90
CA GLY A 301 14.70 21.59 25.05
C GLY A 301 13.81 22.81 25.15
N PHE A 302 13.54 23.48 24.01
CA PHE A 302 12.58 24.58 23.97
C PHE A 302 11.16 24.11 24.38
N ASN A 303 10.67 23.01 23.81
CA ASN A 303 9.35 22.48 24.13
C ASN A 303 9.22 22.12 25.61
N PHE A 304 10.24 21.46 26.20
CA PHE A 304 10.26 21.15 27.64
C PHE A 304 10.23 22.42 28.50
N ALA A 305 11.03 23.43 28.17
CA ALA A 305 11.03 24.68 28.90
C ALA A 305 9.65 25.39 28.84
N VAL A 306 9.04 25.42 27.65
CA VAL A 306 7.67 25.94 27.47
C VAL A 306 6.67 25.13 28.29
N SER A 307 6.68 23.79 28.21
CA SER A 307 5.74 22.96 28.97
C SER A 307 5.89 23.14 30.50
N GLN A 308 7.11 23.26 31.03
CA GLN A 308 7.33 23.51 32.46
C GLN A 308 6.85 24.90 32.88
N ALA A 309 7.06 25.93 32.04
CA ALA A 309 6.53 27.26 32.31
C ALA A 309 4.99 27.24 32.33
N ALA A 310 4.33 26.50 31.43
CA ALA A 310 2.87 26.37 31.39
C ALA A 310 2.29 25.77 32.68
N VAL A 311 3.00 24.83 33.34
CA VAL A 311 2.56 24.23 34.62
C VAL A 311 2.57 25.25 35.74
N VAL A 312 3.62 26.07 35.86
CA VAL A 312 3.80 27.01 36.99
C VAL A 312 3.04 28.32 36.79
N PHE A 313 2.84 28.74 35.56
CA PHE A 313 2.29 30.03 35.20
C PHE A 313 0.91 30.32 35.85
N PRO A 314 -0.09 29.41 35.84
CA PRO A 314 -1.39 29.64 36.50
C PRO A 314 -1.28 29.91 37.99
N PHE A 315 -0.31 29.25 38.67
CA PHE A 315 -0.09 29.46 40.10
C PHE A 315 0.46 30.85 40.37
N ILE A 316 1.43 31.32 39.61
CA ILE A 316 1.99 32.67 39.76
C ILE A 316 0.91 33.74 39.61
N VAL A 317 0.05 33.60 38.56
CA VAL A 317 -1.00 34.59 38.28
C VAL A 317 -2.13 34.56 39.33
N GLN A 318 -2.45 33.38 39.89
CA GLN A 318 -3.52 33.23 40.88
C GLN A 318 -3.04 33.41 42.31
N ALA A 319 -1.73 33.40 42.58
CA ALA A 319 -1.18 33.51 43.93
C ALA A 319 -1.67 34.73 44.74
N PRO A 320 -1.73 35.94 44.19
CA PRO A 320 -2.24 37.10 44.93
C PRO A 320 -3.70 36.91 45.42
N ARG A 321 -4.54 36.31 44.58
CA ARG A 321 -5.95 36.05 44.93
C ARG A 321 -6.10 34.91 45.93
N LEU A 322 -5.23 33.88 45.86
CA LEU A 322 -5.22 32.79 46.82
C LEU A 322 -4.76 33.28 48.21
N LEU A 323 -3.65 34.05 48.25
CA LEU A 323 -3.09 34.59 49.50
C LEU A 323 -4.02 35.61 50.14
N SER A 324 -4.75 36.38 49.36
CA SER A 324 -5.82 37.25 49.85
C SER A 324 -7.15 36.55 50.19
N ARG A 325 -7.20 35.21 50.12
CA ARG A 325 -8.37 34.37 50.38
C ARG A 325 -9.61 34.67 49.49
N GLN A 326 -9.41 35.26 48.34
CA GLN A 326 -10.51 35.51 47.37
C GLN A 326 -10.93 34.25 46.64
N ILE A 327 -10.04 33.28 46.52
CA ILE A 327 -10.24 31.99 45.85
C ILE A 327 -9.70 30.86 46.71
N THR A 328 -10.22 29.65 46.48
CA THR A 328 -9.77 28.43 47.16
C THR A 328 -8.57 27.80 46.43
N LEU A 329 -7.85 26.91 47.11
CA LEU A 329 -6.82 26.09 46.49
C LEU A 329 -7.39 25.22 45.35
N GLY A 330 -8.66 24.76 45.50
CA GLY A 330 -9.40 24.05 44.46
C GLY A 330 -9.59 24.86 43.19
N ASP A 331 -9.89 26.15 43.31
CA ASP A 331 -10.03 27.07 42.14
C ASP A 331 -8.72 27.23 41.41
N VAL A 332 -7.59 27.31 42.13
CA VAL A 332 -6.24 27.40 41.53
C VAL A 332 -5.91 26.10 40.76
N MET A 333 -6.17 24.94 41.38
CA MET A 333 -5.93 23.65 40.73
C MET A 333 -6.79 23.44 39.50
N GLN A 334 -8.07 23.82 39.57
CA GLN A 334 -8.98 23.77 38.43
C GLN A 334 -8.54 24.75 37.30
N THR A 335 -8.07 25.96 37.67
CA THR A 335 -7.53 26.91 36.71
C THR A 335 -6.29 26.37 36.01
N ALA A 336 -5.36 25.76 36.77
CA ALA A 336 -4.14 25.16 36.21
C ALA A 336 -4.47 24.03 35.23
N GLN A 337 -5.41 23.16 35.59
CA GLN A 337 -5.85 22.08 34.70
C GLN A 337 -6.54 22.64 33.44
N ALA A 338 -7.46 23.60 33.59
CA ALA A 338 -8.13 24.20 32.44
C ALA A 338 -7.16 24.92 31.50
N PHE A 339 -6.14 25.62 32.07
CA PHE A 339 -5.08 26.23 31.30
C PHE A 339 -4.28 25.21 30.50
N GLY A 340 -3.87 24.09 31.12
CA GLY A 340 -3.15 23.00 30.45
C GLY A 340 -3.95 22.35 29.32
N GLN A 341 -5.26 22.17 29.50
CA GLN A 341 -6.15 21.63 28.46
C GLN A 341 -6.29 22.58 27.26
N VAL A 342 -6.44 23.90 27.50
CA VAL A 342 -6.48 24.91 26.44
C VAL A 342 -5.13 24.99 25.72
N GLU A 343 -4.01 24.97 26.45
CA GLU A 343 -2.66 24.95 25.86
C GLU A 343 -2.47 23.72 24.97
N SER A 344 -2.81 22.54 25.46
CA SER A 344 -2.70 21.29 24.73
C SER A 344 -3.56 21.30 23.45
N ALA A 345 -4.82 21.75 23.56
CA ALA A 345 -5.74 21.83 22.42
C ALA A 345 -5.23 22.79 21.34
N LEU A 346 -4.74 23.98 21.72
CA LEU A 346 -4.16 24.94 20.77
C LEU A 346 -2.84 24.45 20.17
N SER A 347 -2.06 23.66 20.92
CA SER A 347 -0.78 23.12 20.48
C SER A 347 -0.94 21.95 19.49
N PHE A 348 -2.14 21.39 19.32
CA PHE A 348 -2.41 20.26 18.42
C PHE A 348 -1.88 20.50 17.00
N PHE A 349 -2.14 21.66 16.40
CA PHE A 349 -1.64 21.96 15.05
C PHE A 349 -0.13 21.99 14.96
N ARG A 350 0.55 22.43 16.01
CA ARG A 350 2.00 22.47 16.10
C ARG A 350 2.57 21.03 16.21
N THR A 351 1.99 20.20 17.05
CA THR A 351 2.48 18.83 17.30
C THR A 351 2.15 17.87 16.17
N SER A 352 1.01 18.08 15.48
CA SER A 352 0.56 17.22 14.37
C SER A 352 1.01 17.70 12.99
N TYR A 353 1.85 18.73 12.92
CA TYR A 353 2.28 19.30 11.61
C TYR A 353 3.06 18.29 10.76
N ASP A 354 3.99 17.57 11.37
CA ASP A 354 4.81 16.58 10.67
C ASP A 354 3.96 15.39 10.21
N ASP A 355 3.02 14.93 11.05
CA ASP A 355 2.05 13.89 10.68
C ASP A 355 1.18 14.32 9.50
N PHE A 356 0.73 15.57 9.49
CA PHE A 356 -0.06 16.11 8.40
C PHE A 356 0.75 16.25 7.11
N ALA A 357 2.02 16.67 7.19
CA ALA A 357 2.91 16.75 6.04
C ALA A 357 3.19 15.35 5.45
N GLY A 358 3.49 14.37 6.31
CA GLY A 358 3.65 12.95 5.94
C GLY A 358 2.38 12.38 5.32
N TYR A 359 1.22 12.68 5.91
CA TYR A 359 -0.09 12.27 5.41
C TYR A 359 -0.36 12.77 3.98
N ARG A 360 -0.06 14.05 3.70
CA ARG A 360 -0.21 14.60 2.35
C ARG A 360 0.65 13.86 1.33
N ALA A 361 1.86 13.48 1.69
CA ALA A 361 2.74 12.69 0.82
C ALA A 361 2.15 11.30 0.55
N VAL A 362 1.64 10.61 1.58
CA VAL A 362 0.96 9.31 1.46
C VAL A 362 -0.27 9.41 0.54
N VAL A 363 -1.12 10.43 0.75
CA VAL A 363 -2.30 10.68 -0.09
C VAL A 363 -1.91 10.89 -1.56
N SER A 364 -0.85 11.67 -1.82
CA SER A 364 -0.36 11.93 -3.18
C SER A 364 0.15 10.65 -3.85
N ARG A 365 0.90 9.80 -3.12
CA ARG A 365 1.41 8.54 -3.65
C ARG A 365 0.30 7.53 -3.94
N LEU A 366 -0.69 7.38 -3.05
CA LEU A 366 -1.84 6.51 -3.29
C LEU A 366 -2.70 7.00 -4.46
N ALA A 367 -2.87 8.32 -4.61
CA ALA A 367 -3.56 8.89 -5.76
C ALA A 367 -2.79 8.63 -7.06
N GLY A 368 -1.46 8.81 -7.06
CA GLY A 368 -0.60 8.48 -8.19
C GLY A 368 -0.67 7.00 -8.58
N PHE A 369 -0.77 6.10 -7.59
CA PHE A 369 -0.99 4.67 -7.86
C PHE A 369 -2.34 4.42 -8.57
N LEU A 370 -3.41 5.12 -8.18
CA LEU A 370 -4.70 5.03 -8.86
C LEU A 370 -4.63 5.61 -10.28
N ASP A 371 -3.93 6.74 -10.47
CA ASP A 371 -3.71 7.33 -11.79
C ASP A 371 -2.91 6.38 -12.70
N LEU A 372 -1.88 5.74 -12.16
CA LEU A 372 -1.08 4.75 -12.88
C LEU A 372 -1.93 3.57 -13.36
N THR A 373 -2.76 3.00 -12.48
CA THR A 373 -3.63 1.87 -12.85
C THR A 373 -4.66 2.28 -13.89
N GLU A 374 -5.29 3.44 -13.78
CA GLU A 374 -6.23 3.97 -14.76
C GLU A 374 -5.55 4.29 -16.11
N SER A 375 -4.33 4.80 -16.08
CA SER A 375 -3.55 5.07 -17.29
C SER A 375 -3.13 3.78 -17.99
N ALA A 376 -2.73 2.77 -17.21
CA ALA A 376 -2.41 1.44 -17.73
C ALA A 376 -3.62 0.75 -18.40
N GLU A 377 -4.81 0.92 -17.83
CA GLU A 377 -6.05 0.42 -18.43
C GLU A 377 -6.41 1.12 -19.75
N ARG A 378 -6.05 2.38 -19.91
CA ARG A 378 -6.29 3.19 -21.12
C ARG A 378 -5.28 2.96 -22.25
N LEU A 379 -4.15 2.29 -21.96
CA LEU A 379 -3.20 1.96 -23.02
C LEU A 379 -3.87 1.13 -24.11
N GLY A 380 -3.53 1.41 -25.36
CA GLY A 380 -4.03 0.69 -26.51
C GLY A 380 -3.77 -0.83 -26.43
N SER A 381 -4.50 -1.57 -27.21
CA SER A 381 -4.25 -3.01 -27.45
C SER A 381 -4.76 -3.35 -28.84
N ALA A 382 -4.21 -4.37 -29.47
CA ALA A 382 -4.82 -4.94 -30.66
C ALA A 382 -6.27 -5.36 -30.36
N ARG A 383 -7.11 -5.28 -31.35
CA ARG A 383 -8.47 -5.84 -31.26
C ARG A 383 -8.39 -7.36 -31.18
N ILE A 384 -8.76 -7.94 -30.05
CA ILE A 384 -8.79 -9.39 -29.87
C ILE A 384 -10.21 -9.88 -30.15
N GLU A 385 -10.34 -10.76 -31.14
CA GLU A 385 -11.57 -11.48 -31.47
C GLU A 385 -11.42 -12.94 -31.03
N HIS A 386 -12.35 -13.44 -30.25
CA HIS A 386 -12.31 -14.82 -29.78
C HIS A 386 -12.99 -15.75 -30.76
N ASN A 387 -12.20 -16.69 -31.31
CA ASN A 387 -12.69 -17.76 -32.17
C ASN A 387 -12.09 -19.08 -31.68
N ALA A 388 -12.95 -20.05 -31.31
CA ALA A 388 -12.54 -21.31 -30.69
C ALA A 388 -11.68 -22.22 -31.59
N LYS A 389 -11.58 -21.95 -32.88
CA LYS A 389 -10.94 -22.89 -33.83
C LYS A 389 -9.79 -22.27 -34.65
N GLN A 390 -9.47 -21.01 -34.48
CA GLN A 390 -8.57 -20.34 -35.40
C GLN A 390 -7.61 -19.38 -34.67
N LEU A 391 -6.35 -19.39 -35.10
CA LEU A 391 -5.38 -18.35 -34.77
C LEU A 391 -5.10 -17.56 -36.06
N ALA A 392 -5.45 -16.27 -36.08
CA ALA A 392 -5.11 -15.39 -37.17
C ALA A 392 -4.70 -14.01 -36.68
N VAL A 393 -3.87 -13.35 -37.46
CA VAL A 393 -3.54 -11.94 -37.33
C VAL A 393 -3.89 -11.23 -38.62
N ARG A 394 -4.50 -10.05 -38.53
CA ARG A 394 -4.95 -9.27 -39.69
C ARG A 394 -4.42 -7.86 -39.59
N SER A 395 -3.66 -7.44 -40.59
CA SER A 395 -3.05 -6.11 -40.70
C SER A 395 -2.32 -5.68 -39.38
N LEU A 396 -1.59 -6.61 -38.79
CA LEU A 396 -0.93 -6.38 -37.48
C LEU A 396 0.34 -5.56 -37.68
N THR A 397 0.37 -4.37 -37.09
CA THR A 397 1.55 -3.51 -37.04
C THR A 397 2.00 -3.38 -35.59
N VAL A 398 3.25 -3.77 -35.31
CA VAL A 398 3.85 -3.74 -33.97
C VAL A 398 4.95 -2.69 -33.94
N ARG A 399 4.92 -1.81 -32.94
CA ARG A 399 5.88 -0.72 -32.74
C ARG A 399 6.57 -0.84 -31.39
N THR A 400 7.71 -0.17 -31.24
CA THR A 400 8.33 0.09 -29.94
C THR A 400 7.65 1.28 -29.26
N PRO A 401 7.90 1.52 -27.92
CA PRO A 401 7.47 2.75 -27.26
C PRO A 401 8.00 4.03 -27.92
N ALA A 402 9.17 3.95 -28.60
CA ALA A 402 9.75 5.04 -29.39
C ALA A 402 9.17 5.14 -30.82
N ASN A 403 8.05 4.48 -31.10
CA ASN A 403 7.34 4.46 -32.39
C ASN A 403 8.14 3.85 -33.56
N VAL A 404 9.20 3.06 -33.30
CA VAL A 404 9.92 2.33 -34.35
C VAL A 404 9.11 1.10 -34.75
N VAL A 405 8.87 0.91 -36.03
CA VAL A 405 8.11 -0.23 -36.57
C VAL A 405 8.96 -1.50 -36.53
N LEU A 406 8.49 -2.51 -35.78
CA LEU A 406 9.11 -3.84 -35.70
C LEU A 406 8.52 -4.83 -36.71
N VAL A 407 7.20 -4.76 -36.90
CA VAL A 407 6.45 -5.58 -37.88
C VAL A 407 5.39 -4.68 -38.50
N SER A 408 5.28 -4.67 -39.83
CA SER A 408 4.33 -3.85 -40.56
C SER A 408 3.33 -4.72 -41.32
N ASP A 409 2.04 -4.47 -41.14
CA ASP A 409 0.91 -5.07 -41.88
C ASP A 409 1.00 -6.60 -41.98
N LEU A 410 1.31 -7.29 -40.89
CA LEU A 410 1.35 -8.75 -40.88
C LEU A 410 -0.06 -9.33 -40.92
N SER A 411 -0.32 -10.11 -41.99
CA SER A 411 -1.53 -10.90 -42.11
C SER A 411 -1.18 -12.37 -42.26
N LEU A 412 -1.62 -13.19 -41.31
CA LEU A 412 -1.31 -14.61 -41.25
C LEU A 412 -2.47 -15.37 -40.62
N GLU A 413 -2.82 -16.48 -41.22
CA GLU A 413 -3.84 -17.40 -40.72
C GLU A 413 -3.23 -18.77 -40.49
N LEU A 414 -3.52 -19.37 -39.33
CA LEU A 414 -3.05 -20.68 -38.92
C LEU A 414 -4.27 -21.58 -38.65
N ALA A 415 -4.38 -22.64 -39.44
CA ALA A 415 -5.38 -23.67 -39.23
C ALA A 415 -5.14 -24.44 -37.92
N PRO A 416 -6.15 -25.11 -37.33
CA PRO A 416 -5.96 -26.02 -36.21
C PRO A 416 -4.90 -27.08 -36.54
N ALA A 417 -4.17 -27.53 -35.55
CA ALA A 417 -3.05 -28.49 -35.67
C ALA A 417 -1.83 -27.99 -36.45
N SER A 418 -1.84 -26.78 -36.99
CA SER A 418 -0.68 -26.18 -37.67
C SER A 418 0.39 -25.71 -36.68
N SER A 419 1.53 -25.33 -37.20
CA SER A 419 2.63 -24.80 -36.37
C SER A 419 3.44 -23.74 -37.09
N LEU A 420 3.80 -22.70 -36.35
CA LEU A 420 4.54 -21.57 -36.83
C LEU A 420 5.85 -21.42 -36.03
N LEU A 421 6.97 -21.37 -36.72
CA LEU A 421 8.25 -20.99 -36.14
C LEU A 421 8.57 -19.54 -36.48
N ILE A 422 8.77 -18.69 -35.48
CA ILE A 422 9.16 -17.30 -35.66
C ILE A 422 10.68 -17.18 -35.50
N ARG A 423 11.35 -16.72 -36.55
CA ARG A 423 12.82 -16.56 -36.61
C ARG A 423 13.22 -15.15 -36.99
N GLY A 424 14.47 -14.83 -36.82
CA GLY A 424 15.09 -13.55 -37.15
C GLY A 424 16.26 -13.21 -36.22
N ARG A 425 16.99 -12.17 -36.51
CA ARG A 425 18.15 -11.73 -35.72
C ARG A 425 17.71 -11.39 -34.26
N SER A 426 18.65 -11.42 -33.33
CA SER A 426 18.41 -10.95 -31.97
C SER A 426 18.00 -9.48 -31.99
N GLY A 427 17.00 -9.09 -31.16
CA GLY A 427 16.50 -7.70 -31.11
C GLY A 427 15.52 -7.29 -32.21
N VAL A 428 15.22 -8.13 -33.23
CA VAL A 428 14.32 -7.77 -34.34
C VAL A 428 12.84 -7.65 -33.95
N GLY A 429 12.46 -8.08 -32.74
CA GLY A 429 11.08 -7.96 -32.24
C GLY A 429 10.28 -9.27 -32.14
N LYS A 430 10.91 -10.45 -32.18
CA LYS A 430 10.24 -11.77 -32.08
C LYS A 430 9.38 -11.90 -30.82
N THR A 431 9.98 -11.70 -29.65
CA THR A 431 9.28 -11.72 -28.35
C THR A 431 8.21 -10.62 -28.27
N THR A 432 8.47 -9.46 -28.87
CA THR A 432 7.50 -8.35 -28.90
C THR A 432 6.26 -8.72 -29.74
N LEU A 433 6.46 -9.38 -30.88
CA LEU A 433 5.36 -9.91 -31.69
C LEU A 433 4.56 -10.95 -30.90
N LEU A 434 5.23 -11.85 -30.19
CA LEU A 434 4.55 -12.85 -29.34
C LEU A 434 3.73 -12.18 -28.23
N ARG A 435 4.30 -11.16 -27.57
CA ARG A 435 3.58 -10.35 -26.56
C ARG A 435 2.38 -9.63 -27.16
N ALA A 436 2.50 -9.12 -28.40
CA ALA A 436 1.37 -8.52 -29.12
C ALA A 436 0.26 -9.54 -29.37
N MET A 437 0.61 -10.76 -29.83
CA MET A 437 -0.35 -11.86 -30.03
C MET A 437 -1.00 -12.33 -28.73
N ALA A 438 -0.31 -12.17 -27.60
CA ALA A 438 -0.83 -12.42 -26.26
C ALA A 438 -1.79 -11.33 -25.75
N GLY A 439 -1.84 -10.16 -26.40
CA GLY A 439 -2.60 -8.99 -25.95
C GLY A 439 -1.89 -8.19 -24.85
N LEU A 440 -0.61 -8.47 -24.58
CA LEU A 440 0.18 -7.81 -23.55
C LEU A 440 0.87 -6.52 -24.03
N TRP A 441 1.11 -6.39 -25.34
CA TRP A 441 1.87 -5.28 -25.91
C TRP A 441 0.94 -4.12 -26.28
N PRO A 442 1.12 -2.91 -25.74
CA PRO A 442 0.20 -1.80 -25.95
C PRO A 442 0.43 -1.02 -27.28
N TYR A 443 1.62 -1.13 -27.87
CA TYR A 443 1.98 -0.40 -29.11
C TYR A 443 1.75 -1.28 -30.33
N VAL A 444 0.48 -1.65 -30.56
CA VAL A 444 0.06 -2.56 -31.62
C VAL A 444 -1.26 -2.09 -32.24
N GLU A 445 -1.36 -2.19 -33.56
CA GLU A 445 -2.55 -1.92 -34.36
C GLU A 445 -2.91 -3.19 -35.14
N GLY A 446 -4.19 -3.38 -35.44
CA GLY A 446 -4.70 -4.54 -36.18
C GLY A 446 -5.57 -5.45 -35.32
N THR A 447 -5.94 -6.60 -35.89
CA THR A 447 -6.86 -7.58 -35.27
C THR A 447 -6.15 -8.91 -35.06
N ILE A 448 -6.33 -9.49 -33.89
CA ILE A 448 -5.85 -10.81 -33.50
C ILE A 448 -7.05 -11.69 -33.22
N VAL A 449 -7.20 -12.75 -33.98
CA VAL A 449 -8.23 -13.78 -33.77
C VAL A 449 -7.58 -14.97 -33.09
N ARG A 450 -8.06 -15.35 -31.91
CA ARG A 450 -7.51 -16.50 -31.16
C ARG A 450 -8.56 -17.09 -30.23
N PRO A 451 -8.38 -18.33 -29.76
CA PRO A 451 -9.22 -18.89 -28.72
C PRO A 451 -9.21 -18.05 -27.44
N ALA A 452 -10.21 -18.25 -26.58
CA ALA A 452 -10.29 -17.58 -25.29
C ALA A 452 -9.03 -17.80 -24.43
N ASP A 453 -8.75 -16.91 -23.49
CA ASP A 453 -7.51 -16.92 -22.69
C ASP A 453 -7.24 -18.26 -21.98
N ARG A 454 -8.29 -18.96 -21.54
CA ARG A 454 -8.16 -20.29 -20.92
C ARG A 454 -7.73 -21.39 -21.89
N GLN A 455 -7.89 -21.17 -23.19
CA GLN A 455 -7.55 -22.11 -24.27
C GLN A 455 -6.26 -21.74 -24.99
N SER A 456 -5.60 -20.66 -24.58
CA SER A 456 -4.33 -20.17 -25.10
C SER A 456 -3.31 -20.11 -23.98
N LEU A 457 -2.16 -20.75 -24.10
CA LEU A 457 -1.11 -20.73 -23.07
C LEU A 457 0.19 -20.18 -23.64
N PHE A 458 0.78 -19.24 -22.90
CA PHE A 458 2.06 -18.62 -23.25
C PHE A 458 3.15 -19.08 -22.28
N LEU A 459 4.21 -19.68 -22.79
CA LEU A 459 5.39 -20.07 -22.05
C LEU A 459 6.54 -19.11 -22.35
N PRO A 460 6.95 -18.30 -21.37
CA PRO A 460 8.09 -17.42 -21.51
C PRO A 460 9.42 -18.20 -21.38
N GLN A 461 10.50 -17.61 -21.81
CA GLN A 461 11.86 -18.15 -21.70
C GLN A 461 12.21 -18.53 -20.25
N LYS A 462 11.86 -17.67 -19.27
CA LYS A 462 11.95 -17.95 -17.84
C LYS A 462 10.54 -18.12 -17.27
N PRO A 463 10.12 -19.35 -16.95
CA PRO A 463 8.79 -19.61 -16.40
C PRO A 463 8.60 -19.00 -15.01
N TYR A 464 7.40 -18.49 -14.74
CA TYR A 464 7.02 -18.08 -13.40
C TYR A 464 6.60 -19.33 -12.59
N LEU A 465 7.20 -19.49 -11.41
CA LEU A 465 6.80 -20.50 -10.43
C LEU A 465 6.24 -19.77 -9.20
N PRO A 466 4.96 -19.98 -8.85
CA PRO A 466 4.38 -19.39 -7.65
C PRO A 466 5.02 -19.99 -6.39
N LEU A 467 5.06 -19.19 -5.32
CA LEU A 467 5.41 -19.69 -3.99
C LEU A 467 4.36 -20.72 -3.53
N GLY A 468 4.81 -21.78 -2.86
CA GLY A 468 3.96 -22.85 -2.38
C GLY A 468 4.43 -24.23 -2.84
N THR A 469 3.49 -25.18 -2.98
CA THR A 469 3.83 -26.56 -3.33
C THR A 469 4.25 -26.70 -4.80
N LEU A 470 5.10 -27.70 -5.10
CA LEU A 470 5.47 -28.01 -6.48
C LEU A 470 4.23 -28.38 -7.31
N ARG A 471 3.26 -29.05 -6.69
CA ARG A 471 1.95 -29.38 -7.27
C ARG A 471 1.22 -28.11 -7.72
N SER A 472 1.19 -27.05 -6.89
CA SER A 472 0.58 -25.77 -7.26
C SER A 472 1.30 -25.11 -8.42
N SER A 473 2.63 -25.20 -8.44
CA SER A 473 3.47 -24.72 -9.52
C SER A 473 3.22 -25.46 -10.84
N LEU A 474 2.98 -26.77 -10.79
CA LEU A 474 2.69 -27.58 -11.97
C LEU A 474 1.29 -27.30 -12.55
N HIS A 475 0.28 -27.04 -11.71
CA HIS A 475 -1.10 -26.80 -12.16
C HIS A 475 -1.40 -25.33 -12.50
N TYR A 476 -0.47 -24.41 -12.23
CA TYR A 476 -0.67 -22.98 -12.51
C TYR A 476 -1.00 -22.72 -14.01
N PRO A 477 -1.98 -21.85 -14.35
CA PRO A 477 -2.79 -20.99 -13.47
C PRO A 477 -4.04 -21.67 -12.86
N GLY A 478 -4.25 -22.95 -13.12
CA GLY A 478 -5.32 -23.75 -12.52
C GLY A 478 -5.09 -24.04 -11.04
N ARG A 479 -6.10 -24.60 -10.38
CA ARG A 479 -5.96 -25.13 -9.00
C ARG A 479 -5.69 -26.62 -9.06
N PRO A 480 -4.73 -27.12 -8.26
CA PRO A 480 -4.49 -28.56 -8.20
C PRO A 480 -5.71 -29.28 -7.59
N PRO A 481 -6.12 -30.44 -8.12
CA PRO A 481 -7.10 -31.29 -7.48
C PRO A 481 -6.56 -31.86 -6.16
N ARG A 482 -7.43 -32.31 -5.27
CA ARG A 482 -7.03 -32.86 -3.96
C ARG A 482 -6.27 -34.20 -4.09
N THR A 483 -6.63 -34.99 -5.07
CA THR A 483 -5.97 -36.27 -5.42
C THR A 483 -5.65 -36.22 -6.90
N ASP A 484 -4.38 -36.37 -7.27
CA ASP A 484 -3.95 -36.19 -8.66
C ASP A 484 -2.80 -37.14 -9.01
N ASP A 485 -3.15 -38.31 -9.56
CA ASP A 485 -2.18 -39.24 -10.13
C ASP A 485 -1.60 -38.70 -11.46
N GLN A 486 -2.28 -37.76 -12.11
CA GLN A 486 -1.83 -37.16 -13.37
C GLN A 486 -0.57 -36.29 -13.20
N ALA A 487 -0.39 -35.68 -12.03
CA ALA A 487 0.81 -34.86 -11.76
C ALA A 487 2.07 -35.73 -11.84
N ALA A 488 2.07 -36.92 -11.21
CA ALA A 488 3.20 -37.83 -11.25
C ALA A 488 3.46 -38.35 -12.68
N ALA A 489 2.40 -38.70 -13.41
CA ALA A 489 2.52 -39.13 -14.81
C ALA A 489 3.07 -38.00 -15.70
N THR A 490 2.63 -36.78 -15.48
CA THR A 490 3.13 -35.60 -16.21
C THR A 490 4.60 -35.32 -15.94
N LEU A 491 5.04 -35.40 -14.67
CA LEU A 491 6.46 -35.23 -14.33
C LEU A 491 7.34 -36.30 -14.99
N ARG A 492 6.88 -37.58 -15.06
CA ARG A 492 7.61 -38.62 -15.80
C ARG A 492 7.74 -38.29 -17.28
N ARG A 493 6.67 -37.84 -17.94
CA ARG A 493 6.72 -37.42 -19.35
C ARG A 493 7.64 -36.21 -19.60
N CYS A 494 7.85 -35.38 -18.59
CA CYS A 494 8.75 -34.23 -18.64
C CYS A 494 10.18 -34.56 -18.18
N HIS A 495 10.52 -35.82 -17.91
CA HIS A 495 11.82 -36.26 -17.35
C HIS A 495 12.17 -35.55 -16.03
N LEU A 496 11.17 -35.46 -15.12
CA LEU A 496 11.28 -34.84 -13.79
C LEU A 496 10.85 -35.82 -12.69
N GLU A 497 11.13 -37.13 -12.86
CA GLU A 497 10.71 -38.23 -11.96
C GLU A 497 11.22 -38.02 -10.53
N HIS A 498 12.42 -37.47 -10.38
CA HIS A 498 13.05 -37.19 -9.08
C HIS A 498 12.27 -36.17 -8.23
N LEU A 499 11.36 -35.40 -8.84
CA LEU A 499 10.53 -34.42 -8.14
C LEU A 499 9.19 -35.01 -7.65
N ILE A 500 8.83 -36.22 -8.02
CA ILE A 500 7.52 -36.80 -7.69
C ILE A 500 7.32 -36.92 -6.16
N ALA A 501 8.36 -37.34 -5.43
CA ALA A 501 8.32 -37.44 -3.97
C ALA A 501 8.16 -36.07 -3.27
N ARG A 502 8.44 -34.97 -3.97
CA ARG A 502 8.42 -33.61 -3.45
C ARG A 502 7.24 -32.78 -3.96
N LEU A 503 6.22 -33.42 -4.55
CA LEU A 503 5.07 -32.70 -5.13
C LEU A 503 4.35 -31.78 -4.12
N ASP A 504 4.28 -32.19 -2.87
CA ASP A 504 3.55 -31.47 -1.82
C ASP A 504 4.46 -30.65 -0.90
N ASP A 505 5.78 -30.63 -1.17
CA ASP A 505 6.71 -29.77 -0.45
C ASP A 505 6.45 -28.30 -0.80
N GLU A 506 6.42 -27.44 0.23
CA GLU A 506 6.33 -25.99 0.08
C GLU A 506 7.73 -25.39 0.06
N ASP A 507 8.10 -24.71 -1.04
CA ASP A 507 9.43 -24.14 -1.19
C ASP A 507 9.46 -23.00 -2.24
N ASP A 508 10.61 -22.32 -2.36
CA ASP A 508 10.90 -21.40 -3.47
C ASP A 508 11.48 -22.18 -4.66
N TRP A 509 10.59 -22.84 -5.38
CA TRP A 509 10.93 -23.71 -6.51
C TRP A 509 11.68 -22.99 -7.64
N ALA A 510 11.49 -21.66 -7.77
CA ALA A 510 12.21 -20.85 -8.75
C ALA A 510 13.72 -20.78 -8.47
N ARG A 511 14.14 -20.97 -7.21
CA ARG A 511 15.55 -20.99 -6.80
C ARG A 511 16.15 -22.39 -6.75
N ILE A 512 15.32 -23.40 -6.48
CA ILE A 512 15.75 -24.79 -6.33
C ILE A 512 15.96 -25.44 -7.68
N LEU A 513 15.02 -25.23 -8.62
CA LEU A 513 15.07 -25.85 -9.93
C LEU A 513 16.00 -25.09 -10.87
N SER A 514 16.83 -25.81 -11.60
CA SER A 514 17.59 -25.26 -12.74
C SER A 514 16.63 -24.70 -13.80
N LEU A 515 17.09 -23.75 -14.63
CA LEU A 515 16.24 -23.16 -15.66
C LEU A 515 15.68 -24.22 -16.63
N GLY A 516 16.44 -25.27 -16.96
CA GLY A 516 15.98 -26.39 -17.79
C GLY A 516 14.85 -27.20 -17.12
N GLU A 517 14.91 -27.42 -15.80
CA GLU A 517 13.83 -28.08 -15.05
C GLU A 517 12.60 -27.18 -14.96
N GLN A 518 12.77 -25.87 -14.75
CA GLN A 518 11.66 -24.91 -14.77
C GLN A 518 10.95 -24.92 -16.13
N GLN A 519 11.69 -24.95 -17.24
CA GLN A 519 11.13 -25.03 -18.59
C GLN A 519 10.38 -26.34 -18.82
N ARG A 520 10.93 -27.49 -18.38
CA ARG A 520 10.23 -28.78 -18.44
C ARG A 520 8.96 -28.81 -17.60
N LEU A 521 8.99 -28.22 -16.40
CA LEU A 521 7.80 -28.06 -15.56
C LEU A 521 6.72 -27.21 -16.26
N ALA A 522 7.14 -26.16 -16.97
CA ALA A 522 6.22 -25.33 -17.75
C ALA A 522 5.60 -26.08 -18.93
N ILE A 523 6.35 -27.00 -19.56
CA ILE A 523 5.78 -27.93 -20.55
C ILE A 523 4.76 -28.86 -19.88
N GLY A 524 5.02 -29.36 -18.68
CA GLY A 524 4.06 -30.12 -17.87
C GLY A 524 2.73 -29.38 -17.66
N ARG A 525 2.78 -28.05 -17.46
CA ARG A 525 1.56 -27.20 -17.40
C ARG A 525 0.74 -27.27 -18.68
N VAL A 526 1.41 -27.25 -19.84
CA VAL A 526 0.72 -27.36 -21.14
C VAL A 526 0.02 -28.70 -21.24
N LEU A 527 0.66 -29.80 -20.80
CA LEU A 527 0.08 -31.13 -20.83
C LEU A 527 -1.16 -31.26 -19.94
N LEU A 528 -1.17 -30.60 -18.78
CA LEU A 528 -2.31 -30.62 -17.84
C LEU A 528 -3.46 -29.72 -18.27
N ASN A 529 -3.15 -28.55 -18.86
CA ASN A 529 -4.18 -27.58 -19.24
C ASN A 529 -4.78 -27.85 -20.63
N CYS A 530 -4.15 -28.69 -21.47
CA CYS A 530 -4.59 -29.08 -22.82
C CYS A 530 -5.10 -27.89 -23.65
N PRO A 531 -4.32 -26.79 -23.85
CA PRO A 531 -4.77 -25.62 -24.58
C PRO A 531 -4.88 -25.91 -26.09
N GLN A 532 -5.72 -25.10 -26.78
CA GLN A 532 -5.87 -25.18 -28.24
C GLN A 532 -4.75 -24.45 -28.98
N VAL A 533 -4.14 -23.44 -28.35
CA VAL A 533 -3.00 -22.70 -28.88
C VAL A 533 -1.91 -22.60 -27.82
N VAL A 534 -0.69 -22.94 -28.19
CA VAL A 534 0.50 -22.82 -27.32
C VAL A 534 1.50 -21.87 -27.96
N PHE A 535 1.91 -20.87 -27.19
CA PHE A 535 2.95 -19.94 -27.57
C PHE A 535 4.22 -20.23 -26.74
N LEU A 536 5.35 -20.46 -27.41
CA LEU A 536 6.63 -20.81 -26.82
C LEU A 536 7.67 -19.73 -27.14
N ASP A 537 8.04 -18.90 -26.15
CA ASP A 537 9.10 -17.88 -26.31
C ASP A 537 10.41 -18.43 -25.79
N GLU A 538 11.20 -19.05 -26.66
CA GLU A 538 12.47 -19.71 -26.32
C GLU A 538 12.33 -20.68 -25.11
N ALA A 539 11.18 -21.32 -24.94
CA ALA A 539 10.79 -22.08 -23.76
C ALA A 539 11.56 -23.40 -23.60
N SER A 540 12.46 -23.73 -24.51
CA SER A 540 13.37 -24.90 -24.48
C SER A 540 14.85 -24.48 -24.55
N SER A 541 15.17 -23.20 -24.47
CA SER A 541 16.54 -22.67 -24.68
C SER A 541 17.59 -23.19 -23.68
N ALA A 542 17.18 -23.57 -22.47
CA ALA A 542 18.05 -24.11 -21.43
C ALA A 542 18.15 -25.66 -21.45
N MET A 543 17.58 -26.32 -22.44
CA MET A 543 17.69 -27.77 -22.64
C MET A 543 18.76 -28.07 -23.69
N ASP A 544 19.37 -29.26 -23.63
CA ASP A 544 20.16 -29.79 -24.74
C ASP A 544 19.23 -30.14 -25.92
N GLU A 545 19.85 -30.37 -27.12
CA GLU A 545 19.08 -30.60 -28.34
C GLU A 545 18.26 -31.90 -28.29
N GLY A 546 18.75 -32.94 -27.61
CA GLY A 546 18.03 -34.21 -27.46
C GLY A 546 16.80 -34.06 -26.60
N LEU A 547 16.92 -33.36 -25.47
CA LEU A 547 15.83 -33.08 -24.53
C LEU A 547 14.81 -32.12 -25.14
N GLU A 548 15.26 -31.08 -25.85
CA GLU A 548 14.39 -30.18 -26.61
C GLU A 548 13.53 -30.96 -27.62
N HIS A 549 14.17 -31.86 -28.40
CA HIS A 549 13.46 -32.73 -29.35
C HIS A 549 12.45 -33.64 -28.65
N ALA A 550 12.82 -34.27 -27.52
CA ALA A 550 11.92 -35.10 -26.74
C ALA A 550 10.71 -34.31 -26.23
N MET A 551 10.91 -33.10 -25.69
CA MET A 551 9.83 -32.25 -25.19
C MET A 551 8.87 -31.78 -26.29
N HIS A 552 9.38 -31.40 -27.47
CA HIS A 552 8.54 -31.03 -28.60
C HIS A 552 7.73 -32.23 -29.12
N ARG A 553 8.32 -33.45 -29.14
CA ARG A 553 7.61 -34.66 -29.46
C ARG A 553 6.48 -34.95 -28.47
N VAL A 554 6.75 -34.87 -27.15
CA VAL A 554 5.75 -35.03 -26.09
C VAL A 554 4.59 -34.05 -26.26
N LEU A 555 4.89 -32.80 -26.58
CA LEU A 555 3.85 -31.79 -26.85
C LEU A 555 2.98 -32.16 -28.04
N ARG A 556 3.57 -32.62 -29.15
CA ARG A 556 2.83 -33.01 -30.36
C ARG A 556 1.95 -34.24 -30.15
N GLU A 557 2.49 -35.25 -29.45
CA GLU A 557 1.76 -36.50 -29.13
C GLU A 557 0.58 -36.22 -28.18
N ALA A 558 0.78 -35.32 -27.19
CA ALA A 558 -0.27 -35.01 -26.23
C ALA A 558 -1.34 -34.07 -26.79
N LEU A 559 -0.97 -33.16 -27.70
CA LEU A 559 -1.82 -32.12 -28.23
C LEU A 559 -1.84 -32.12 -29.77
N PRO A 560 -2.33 -33.17 -30.41
CA PRO A 560 -2.28 -33.33 -31.87
C PRO A 560 -3.09 -32.27 -32.63
N THR A 561 -4.13 -31.70 -31.99
CA THR A 561 -5.00 -30.69 -32.58
C THR A 561 -4.61 -29.25 -32.24
N ALA A 562 -3.66 -29.05 -31.32
CA ALA A 562 -3.26 -27.72 -30.90
C ALA A 562 -2.37 -27.03 -31.94
N THR A 563 -2.58 -25.72 -32.10
CA THR A 563 -1.69 -24.85 -32.87
C THR A 563 -0.49 -24.45 -32.03
N LEU A 564 0.73 -24.69 -32.52
CA LEU A 564 1.97 -24.30 -31.85
C LEU A 564 2.60 -23.08 -32.53
N VAL A 565 2.95 -22.05 -31.74
CA VAL A 565 3.70 -20.88 -32.20
C VAL A 565 4.96 -20.79 -31.37
N SER A 566 6.12 -21.01 -31.99
CA SER A 566 7.41 -21.05 -31.28
C SER A 566 8.33 -19.93 -31.77
N VAL A 567 9.01 -19.27 -30.86
CA VAL A 567 10.18 -18.43 -31.11
C VAL A 567 11.43 -19.26 -30.76
N GLY A 568 12.36 -19.35 -31.68
CA GLY A 568 13.60 -20.09 -31.45
C GLY A 568 14.66 -19.88 -32.52
N HIS A 569 15.91 -20.24 -32.19
CA HIS A 569 17.06 -20.05 -33.06
C HIS A 569 17.62 -21.37 -33.61
N ARG A 570 17.33 -22.49 -32.93
CA ARG A 570 17.89 -23.81 -33.26
C ARG A 570 17.27 -24.38 -34.55
N SER A 571 18.06 -25.05 -35.34
CA SER A 571 17.62 -25.71 -36.58
C SER A 571 16.73 -26.92 -36.31
N THR A 572 16.88 -27.58 -35.16
CA THR A 572 16.08 -28.73 -34.70
C THR A 572 14.61 -28.42 -34.62
N LEU A 573 14.24 -27.17 -34.31
CA LEU A 573 12.83 -26.76 -34.20
C LEU A 573 12.08 -26.76 -35.54
N ARG A 574 12.78 -26.64 -36.68
CA ARG A 574 12.18 -26.68 -38.02
C ARG A 574 11.42 -27.97 -38.28
N SER A 575 11.91 -29.10 -37.77
CA SER A 575 11.28 -30.42 -37.95
C SER A 575 9.90 -30.56 -37.29
N PHE A 576 9.56 -29.69 -36.33
CA PHE A 576 8.30 -29.68 -35.59
C PHE A 576 7.29 -28.65 -36.09
N HIS A 577 7.68 -27.82 -37.09
CA HIS A 577 6.85 -26.73 -37.57
C HIS A 577 6.54 -26.87 -39.07
N SER A 578 5.31 -26.51 -39.43
CA SER A 578 4.84 -26.55 -40.82
C SER A 578 5.11 -25.25 -41.57
N ARG A 579 5.27 -24.12 -40.85
CA ARG A 579 5.51 -22.80 -41.42
C ARG A 579 6.58 -22.05 -40.65
N GLU A 580 7.33 -21.20 -41.33
CA GLU A 580 8.34 -20.32 -40.74
C GLU A 580 8.00 -18.86 -41.07
N LEU A 581 7.92 -18.00 -40.06
CA LEU A 581 7.84 -16.55 -40.20
C LEU A 581 9.21 -15.96 -39.89
N GLU A 582 9.89 -15.45 -40.89
CA GLU A 582 11.18 -14.77 -40.76
C GLU A 582 10.96 -13.26 -40.63
N LEU A 583 11.40 -12.69 -39.49
CA LEU A 583 11.45 -11.24 -39.30
C LEU A 583 12.80 -10.73 -39.82
N VAL A 584 12.77 -9.98 -40.91
CA VAL A 584 13.98 -9.51 -41.63
C VAL A 584 14.53 -8.23 -40.98
N GLY A 585 13.68 -7.44 -40.34
CA GLY A 585 13.98 -6.11 -39.79
C GLY A 585 13.30 -4.99 -40.58
N GLU A 586 13.33 -3.77 -40.05
CA GLU A 586 12.68 -2.59 -40.63
C GLU A 586 11.17 -2.78 -40.94
N GLY A 587 10.50 -3.54 -40.10
CA GLY A 587 9.08 -3.87 -40.28
C GLY A 587 8.79 -4.97 -41.30
N LYS A 588 9.82 -5.49 -42.02
CA LYS A 588 9.66 -6.47 -43.10
C LYS A 588 9.68 -7.90 -42.55
N TRP A 589 8.89 -8.76 -43.17
CA TRP A 589 8.77 -10.17 -42.83
C TRP A 589 8.56 -11.04 -44.07
N ARG A 590 8.84 -12.34 -43.94
CA ARG A 590 8.60 -13.37 -44.97
C ARG A 590 8.00 -14.61 -44.33
N VAL A 591 7.13 -15.29 -45.04
CA VAL A 591 6.56 -16.58 -44.61
C VAL A 591 7.01 -17.66 -45.60
N HIS A 592 7.48 -18.77 -45.05
CA HIS A 592 7.89 -19.95 -45.81
C HIS A 592 7.15 -21.18 -45.28
N ASP A 593 6.69 -22.01 -46.19
CA ASP A 593 6.18 -23.33 -45.84
C ASP A 593 7.36 -24.27 -45.65
N LEU A 594 7.41 -25.02 -44.54
CA LEU A 594 8.46 -26.00 -44.25
C LEU A 594 8.01 -27.38 -44.72
N PRO A 595 8.91 -28.21 -45.26
CA PRO A 595 8.58 -29.58 -45.68
C PRO A 595 8.08 -30.36 -44.45
N ALA A 596 6.99 -31.10 -44.58
CA ALA A 596 6.34 -31.87 -43.51
C ALA A 596 7.20 -33.05 -43.09
N ALA A 597 8.13 -32.83 -42.15
CA ALA A 597 9.09 -33.84 -41.75
C ALA A 597 8.63 -34.82 -40.64
N LEU A 598 7.57 -34.57 -39.91
CA LEU A 598 7.09 -35.49 -38.83
C LEU A 598 5.57 -35.59 -38.64
N SER A 599 4.75 -34.80 -39.36
CA SER A 599 3.29 -34.85 -39.20
C SER A 599 2.63 -36.08 -39.87
N ASN A 600 3.27 -36.69 -40.83
CA ASN A 600 2.69 -37.82 -41.61
C ASN A 600 3.07 -39.21 -41.04
N SER A 601 4.12 -39.37 -40.21
CA SER A 601 4.48 -40.70 -39.66
C SER A 601 3.60 -41.11 -38.45
N LEU A 602 3.00 -40.16 -37.75
CA LEU A 602 2.12 -40.48 -36.61
C LEU A 602 0.67 -40.77 -37.02
N ALA A 603 0.21 -40.25 -38.16
CA ALA A 603 -1.10 -40.60 -38.72
C ALA A 603 -1.11 -41.99 -39.40
N ALA A 604 0.02 -42.44 -39.89
CA ALA A 604 0.16 -43.76 -40.53
C ALA A 604 0.30 -44.91 -39.52
N GLY A 605 0.73 -44.63 -38.26
CA GLY A 605 0.89 -45.64 -37.22
C GLY A 605 -0.40 -46.15 -36.56
N HIS A 606 -1.50 -45.42 -36.71
CA HIS A 606 -2.79 -45.80 -36.08
C HIS A 606 -3.70 -46.67 -36.97
N THR A 607 -3.31 -46.92 -38.21
CA THR A 607 -4.12 -47.77 -39.12
C THR A 607 -3.60 -49.23 -39.21
N ALA A 608 -2.52 -49.59 -38.54
CA ALA A 608 -1.89 -50.91 -38.68
C ALA A 608 -2.02 -51.86 -37.45
N ILE A 609 -2.89 -51.54 -36.47
CA ILE A 609 -3.23 -52.49 -35.40
C ILE A 609 -4.76 -52.61 -35.34
N ARG A 610 -5.32 -53.21 -36.41
CA ARG A 610 -6.60 -53.94 -36.45
C ARG A 610 -6.50 -55.05 -37.49
N SER A 611 -5.93 -56.15 -37.13
CA SER A 611 -6.23 -57.47 -37.66
C SER A 611 -5.73 -58.53 -36.68
#